data_6193c907b4e7ee00b1060af6d44b6521
#
_entry.id   6193c907b4e7ee00b1060af6d44b6521
#
_cell.length_a   1.000
_cell.length_b   1.000
_cell.length_c   1.000
_cell.angle_alpha   90.00
_cell.angle_beta   90.00
_cell.angle_gamma   90.00
#
_symmetry.space_group_name_H-M   'P 1'
#
loop_
_entity.id
_entity.type
_entity.pdbx_description
1 polymer ?
#
loop_
_entity_poly.entity_id
_entity_poly.type
_entity_poly.pdbx_seq_one_letter_code
_entity_poly.pdbx_strand_id
1 'polypeptide(L)'
;MNSGRLIKNLLREDVEDASKLLGLAINKTQEHLFANLDIEITSSEFKKFKRLTEERKSGKPFAYIKGSQGFYENDFLVSPSTLIPRPETELLIDIALDNLESEKKIKALDLGTGSGIIAITLSEKCPKWEISATDCSIEALNIAKHNAIRDIDFYCGSWFEPLPRKKFDLIVSNPPYISKNDPHLEDLRFEPIEALVSGSDGLEDIRLIISRSPQFLCRGGILLLEHGYNQKDSIVELLEKSFTNIRAFKDLNNLDRAILAELR
;
A
#
# COMPACT_ATOMS: atom_id res chain seq x y z
N MET A 1 15.89 -36.69 23.35
CA MET A 1 16.06 -35.44 22.56
C MET A 1 14.89 -35.33 21.60
N ASN A 2 14.16 -34.24 21.67
CA ASN A 2 12.93 -34.07 20.89
C ASN A 2 13.30 -33.54 19.50
N SER A 3 13.75 -34.44 18.60
CA SER A 3 14.30 -34.11 17.27
C SER A 3 13.38 -33.19 16.43
N GLY A 4 12.11 -33.10 16.77
CA GLY A 4 11.12 -32.27 16.09
C GLY A 4 11.26 -30.75 16.34
N ARG A 5 12.11 -30.32 17.28
CA ARG A 5 12.32 -28.88 17.59
C ARG A 5 13.63 -28.31 17.05
N LEU A 6 14.40 -29.10 16.31
CA LEU A 6 15.60 -28.59 15.66
C LEU A 6 15.24 -27.64 14.51
N ILE A 7 15.93 -26.50 14.40
CA ILE A 7 15.71 -25.49 13.34
C ILE A 7 15.67 -26.15 11.96
N LYS A 8 16.62 -27.03 11.61
CA LYS A 8 16.66 -27.72 10.32
C LYS A 8 15.40 -28.53 9.98
N ASN A 9 14.73 -29.06 11.01
CA ASN A 9 13.48 -29.84 10.80
C ASN A 9 12.29 -28.93 10.60
N LEU A 10 12.24 -27.80 11.34
CA LEU A 10 11.15 -26.82 11.23
C LEU A 10 11.20 -26.03 9.92
N LEU A 11 12.40 -25.80 9.36
CA LEU A 11 12.56 -25.20 8.03
C LEU A 11 12.07 -26.09 6.88
N ARG A 12 11.83 -27.38 7.13
CA ARG A 12 11.28 -28.35 6.16
C ARG A 12 9.77 -28.54 6.30
N GLU A 13 9.11 -27.82 7.18
CA GLU A 13 7.64 -27.85 7.28
C GLU A 13 7.06 -27.43 5.90
N ASP A 14 6.06 -28.17 5.47
CA ASP A 14 5.31 -27.89 4.24
C ASP A 14 4.33 -26.73 4.47
N VAL A 15 4.91 -25.54 4.48
CA VAL A 15 4.20 -24.27 4.61
C VAL A 15 5.00 -23.17 3.92
N GLU A 16 4.30 -22.32 3.20
CA GLU A 16 4.89 -21.12 2.63
C GLU A 16 5.47 -20.22 3.73
N ASP A 17 6.58 -19.54 3.46
CA ASP A 17 7.27 -18.67 4.42
C ASP A 17 7.80 -19.36 5.69
N ALA A 18 8.01 -20.70 5.71
CA ALA A 18 8.44 -21.44 6.91
C ALA A 18 9.62 -20.78 7.67
N SER A 19 10.65 -20.33 6.95
CA SER A 19 11.81 -19.67 7.54
C SER A 19 11.47 -18.32 8.17
N LYS A 20 10.62 -17.52 7.54
CA LYS A 20 10.15 -16.24 8.08
C LYS A 20 9.28 -16.45 9.32
N LEU A 21 8.35 -17.44 9.28
CA LEU A 21 7.50 -17.80 10.42
C LEU A 21 8.34 -18.28 11.61
N LEU A 22 9.37 -19.10 11.36
CA LEU A 22 10.29 -19.56 12.40
C LEU A 22 11.07 -18.38 12.97
N GLY A 23 11.58 -17.50 12.14
CA GLY A 23 12.25 -16.26 12.55
C GLY A 23 11.38 -15.41 13.50
N LEU A 24 10.10 -15.20 13.13
CA LEU A 24 9.12 -14.51 14.01
C LEU A 24 8.88 -15.26 15.32
N ALA A 25 8.82 -16.59 15.30
CA ALA A 25 8.57 -17.40 16.49
C ALA A 25 9.67 -17.25 17.54
N ILE A 26 10.94 -17.26 17.08
CA ILE A 26 12.11 -17.22 17.96
C ILE A 26 12.79 -15.84 18.04
N ASN A 27 12.21 -14.83 17.37
CA ASN A 27 12.75 -13.46 17.29
C ASN A 27 14.20 -13.41 16.78
N LYS A 28 14.45 -14.09 15.64
CA LYS A 28 15.75 -14.15 14.97
C LYS A 28 15.59 -13.94 13.47
N THR A 29 16.67 -13.48 12.81
CA THR A 29 16.71 -13.32 11.37
C THR A 29 16.84 -14.67 10.65
N GLN A 30 16.55 -14.69 9.34
CA GLN A 30 16.69 -15.90 8.53
C GLN A 30 18.17 -16.36 8.47
N GLU A 31 19.12 -15.42 8.38
CA GLU A 31 20.56 -15.71 8.40
C GLU A 31 20.96 -16.46 9.67
N HIS A 32 20.42 -16.02 10.83
CA HIS A 32 20.64 -16.72 12.09
C HIS A 32 20.12 -18.16 12.06
N LEU A 33 18.95 -18.39 11.45
CA LEU A 33 18.38 -19.74 11.33
C LEU A 33 19.28 -20.65 10.50
N PHE A 34 19.72 -20.17 9.34
CA PHE A 34 20.57 -20.97 8.43
C PHE A 34 21.98 -21.20 8.99
N ALA A 35 22.49 -20.29 9.83
CA ALA A 35 23.76 -20.48 10.51
C ALA A 35 23.70 -21.44 11.73
N ASN A 36 22.48 -21.79 12.21
CA ASN A 36 22.29 -22.49 13.49
C ASN A 36 21.32 -23.68 13.36
N LEU A 37 21.45 -24.47 12.33
CA LEU A 37 20.52 -25.54 11.98
C LEU A 37 20.32 -26.64 13.03
N ASP A 38 21.33 -26.88 13.87
CA ASP A 38 21.32 -27.91 14.91
C ASP A 38 20.92 -27.40 16.29
N ILE A 39 20.49 -26.14 16.38
CA ILE A 39 19.92 -25.60 17.61
C ILE A 39 18.49 -26.08 17.81
N GLU A 40 18.16 -26.50 19.02
CA GLU A 40 16.80 -26.84 19.43
C GLU A 40 16.12 -25.60 20.03
N ILE A 41 14.92 -25.27 19.54
CA ILE A 41 14.13 -24.17 20.07
C ILE A 41 13.33 -24.61 21.30
N THR A 42 12.97 -23.66 22.14
CA THR A 42 12.18 -23.91 23.37
C THR A 42 10.76 -24.39 23.06
N SER A 43 10.10 -24.99 24.05
CA SER A 43 8.70 -25.42 23.95
C SER A 43 7.77 -24.26 23.67
N SER A 44 8.05 -23.06 24.19
CA SER A 44 7.26 -21.85 23.97
C SER A 44 7.38 -21.37 22.53
N GLU A 45 8.61 -21.27 22.02
CA GLU A 45 8.90 -20.89 20.64
C GLU A 45 8.28 -21.88 19.64
N PHE A 46 8.36 -23.18 19.93
CA PHE A 46 7.75 -24.21 19.11
C PHE A 46 6.22 -24.06 19.05
N LYS A 47 5.54 -23.80 20.19
CA LYS A 47 4.11 -23.52 20.21
C LYS A 47 3.75 -22.28 19.39
N LYS A 48 4.55 -21.21 19.52
CA LYS A 48 4.37 -19.99 18.74
C LYS A 48 4.53 -20.28 17.24
N PHE A 49 5.59 -20.99 16.85
CA PHE A 49 5.80 -21.39 15.46
C PHE A 49 4.62 -22.17 14.89
N LYS A 50 4.13 -23.19 15.60
CA LYS A 50 2.98 -23.99 15.15
C LYS A 50 1.73 -23.13 14.95
N ARG A 51 1.43 -22.21 15.88
CA ARG A 51 0.30 -21.28 15.73
C ARG A 51 0.43 -20.43 14.47
N LEU A 52 1.61 -19.81 14.24
CA LEU A 52 1.85 -18.99 13.06
C LEU A 52 1.77 -19.80 11.75
N THR A 53 2.21 -21.06 11.80
CA THR A 53 2.10 -22.03 10.69
C THR A 53 0.65 -22.32 10.34
N GLU A 54 -0.22 -22.55 11.35
CA GLU A 54 -1.64 -22.79 11.12
C GLU A 54 -2.34 -21.54 10.57
N GLU A 55 -2.01 -20.34 11.07
CA GLU A 55 -2.51 -19.09 10.50
C GLU A 55 -2.10 -18.96 9.01
N ARG A 56 -0.85 -19.28 8.66
CA ARG A 56 -0.37 -19.22 7.26
C ARG A 56 -1.04 -20.27 6.37
N LYS A 57 -1.22 -21.49 6.86
CA LYS A 57 -1.93 -22.57 6.15
C LYS A 57 -3.41 -22.25 5.89
N SER A 58 -4.03 -21.42 6.72
CA SER A 58 -5.39 -20.93 6.44
C SER A 58 -5.46 -19.93 5.28
N GLY A 59 -4.31 -19.54 4.73
CA GLY A 59 -4.17 -18.57 3.64
C GLY A 59 -3.89 -17.13 4.12
N LYS A 60 -3.79 -16.88 5.45
CA LYS A 60 -3.53 -15.55 5.99
C LYS A 60 -2.18 -15.02 5.48
N PRO A 61 -2.14 -13.82 4.87
CA PRO A 61 -0.90 -13.22 4.38
C PRO A 61 0.17 -13.08 5.46
N PHE A 62 1.43 -13.31 5.09
CA PHE A 62 2.55 -13.19 6.02
C PHE A 62 2.65 -11.81 6.64
N ALA A 63 2.37 -10.75 5.88
CA ALA A 63 2.34 -9.37 6.37
C ALA A 63 1.39 -9.18 7.56
N TYR A 64 0.19 -9.78 7.53
CA TYR A 64 -0.75 -9.73 8.65
C TYR A 64 -0.38 -10.64 9.82
N ILE A 65 0.37 -11.71 9.56
CA ILE A 65 0.93 -12.55 10.64
C ILE A 65 2.07 -11.82 11.36
N LYS A 66 2.93 -11.15 10.59
CA LYS A 66 4.03 -10.30 11.09
C LYS A 66 3.50 -9.02 11.75
N GLY A 67 2.40 -8.47 11.22
CA GLY A 67 1.83 -7.18 11.62
C GLY A 67 2.49 -5.98 10.94
N SER A 68 3.42 -6.20 9.99
CA SER A 68 4.08 -5.13 9.24
C SER A 68 4.50 -5.59 7.85
N GLN A 69 4.69 -4.62 6.95
CA GLN A 69 5.15 -4.79 5.58
C GLN A 69 6.16 -3.69 5.21
N GLY A 70 7.27 -4.11 4.58
CA GLY A 70 8.24 -3.17 4.03
C GLY A 70 7.67 -2.41 2.84
N PHE A 71 7.94 -1.10 2.78
CA PHE A 71 7.63 -0.24 1.64
C PHE A 71 8.67 0.88 1.59
N TYR A 72 9.31 1.05 0.44
CA TYR A 72 10.42 1.96 0.28
C TYR A 72 11.53 1.66 1.32
N GLU A 73 11.90 2.61 2.17
CA GLU A 73 12.95 2.44 3.19
C GLU A 73 12.39 2.09 4.59
N ASN A 74 11.08 1.94 4.73
CA ASN A 74 10.38 1.79 6.02
C ASN A 74 9.64 0.47 6.15
N ASP A 75 9.35 0.08 7.38
CA ASP A 75 8.49 -1.06 7.73
C ASP A 75 7.18 -0.49 8.34
N PHE A 76 6.08 -0.63 7.61
CA PHE A 76 4.79 -0.08 7.98
C PHE A 76 3.94 -1.11 8.72
N LEU A 77 3.31 -0.73 9.81
CA LEU A 77 2.26 -1.54 10.44
C LEU A 77 1.11 -1.72 9.44
N VAL A 78 0.60 -2.95 9.40
CA VAL A 78 -0.57 -3.34 8.62
C VAL A 78 -1.50 -4.22 9.44
N SER A 79 -2.77 -4.18 9.09
CA SER A 79 -3.81 -5.04 9.67
C SER A 79 -4.83 -5.41 8.59
N PRO A 80 -5.78 -6.32 8.86
CA PRO A 80 -6.87 -6.61 7.92
C PRO A 80 -7.75 -5.41 7.56
N SER A 81 -7.53 -4.24 8.17
CA SER A 81 -8.22 -2.98 7.82
C SER A 81 -7.48 -2.16 6.78
N THR A 82 -6.29 -2.58 6.32
CA THR A 82 -5.48 -1.85 5.33
C THR A 82 -5.03 -2.79 4.22
N LEU A 83 -4.96 -2.28 2.98
CA LEU A 83 -4.27 -2.99 1.91
C LEU A 83 -2.81 -3.27 2.33
N ILE A 84 -2.31 -4.46 2.02
CA ILE A 84 -0.89 -4.75 2.19
C ILE A 84 -0.10 -3.94 1.15
N PRO A 85 0.87 -3.11 1.56
CA PRO A 85 1.71 -2.34 0.63
C PRO A 85 2.29 -3.20 -0.50
N ARG A 86 2.16 -2.71 -1.73
CA ARG A 86 2.68 -3.37 -2.94
C ARG A 86 3.93 -2.65 -3.44
N PRO A 87 4.97 -3.37 -3.89
CA PRO A 87 6.17 -2.74 -4.44
C PRO A 87 5.88 -1.81 -5.63
N GLU A 88 4.86 -2.13 -6.45
CA GLU A 88 4.47 -1.34 -7.61
C GLU A 88 4.00 0.07 -7.23
N THR A 89 3.46 0.26 -6.03
CA THR A 89 3.01 1.56 -5.52
C THR A 89 4.20 2.51 -5.25
N GLU A 90 5.43 2.00 -5.07
CA GLU A 90 6.65 2.82 -4.93
C GLU A 90 6.86 3.72 -6.16
N LEU A 91 6.41 3.29 -7.33
CA LEU A 91 6.44 4.07 -8.55
C LEU A 91 5.73 5.43 -8.41
N LEU A 92 4.66 5.53 -7.61
CA LEU A 92 3.98 6.80 -7.36
C LEU A 92 4.89 7.79 -6.62
N ILE A 93 5.69 7.30 -5.69
CA ILE A 93 6.66 8.14 -4.96
C ILE A 93 7.71 8.68 -5.94
N ASP A 94 8.32 7.80 -6.72
CA ASP A 94 9.37 8.17 -7.67
C ASP A 94 8.86 9.20 -8.69
N ILE A 95 7.66 8.97 -9.26
CA ILE A 95 7.04 9.91 -10.21
C ILE A 95 6.77 11.27 -9.53
N ALA A 96 6.29 11.30 -8.30
CA ALA A 96 6.02 12.55 -7.59
C ALA A 96 7.32 13.34 -7.36
N LEU A 97 8.40 12.66 -6.93
CA LEU A 97 9.72 13.26 -6.70
C LEU A 97 10.39 13.77 -8.00
N ASP A 98 10.19 13.07 -9.11
CA ASP A 98 10.74 13.47 -10.42
C ASP A 98 10.03 14.70 -11.03
N ASN A 99 8.78 14.95 -10.65
CA ASN A 99 7.97 16.00 -11.24
C ASN A 99 7.74 17.22 -10.34
N LEU A 100 8.05 17.11 -9.05
CA LEU A 100 7.86 18.19 -8.08
C LEU A 100 9.12 18.38 -7.23
N GLU A 101 9.49 19.64 -7.02
CA GLU A 101 10.69 19.98 -6.26
C GLU A 101 10.50 19.75 -4.76
N SER A 102 11.28 18.83 -4.18
CA SER A 102 11.22 18.47 -2.74
C SER A 102 11.48 19.67 -1.82
N GLU A 103 12.28 20.65 -2.29
CA GLU A 103 12.66 21.85 -1.54
C GLU A 103 11.62 22.98 -1.58
N LYS A 104 10.60 22.90 -2.43
CA LYS A 104 9.49 23.86 -2.47
C LYS A 104 8.39 23.49 -1.47
N LYS A 105 7.59 24.47 -1.10
CA LYS A 105 6.35 24.23 -0.38
C LYS A 105 5.29 23.72 -1.36
N ILE A 106 4.95 22.46 -1.24
CA ILE A 106 3.95 21.76 -2.04
C ILE A 106 2.83 21.31 -1.10
N LYS A 107 1.59 21.46 -1.52
CA LYS A 107 0.42 20.88 -0.84
C LYS A 107 0.05 19.60 -1.56
N ALA A 108 0.28 18.46 -0.92
CA ALA A 108 -0.06 17.16 -1.48
C ALA A 108 -1.22 16.50 -0.73
N LEU A 109 -2.04 15.77 -1.46
CA LEU A 109 -3.16 14.99 -0.96
C LEU A 109 -3.02 13.55 -1.39
N ASP A 110 -3.05 12.62 -0.42
CA ASP A 110 -3.14 11.18 -0.63
C ASP A 110 -4.58 10.72 -0.41
N LEU A 111 -5.24 10.22 -1.45
CA LEU A 111 -6.63 9.74 -1.40
C LEU A 111 -6.67 8.22 -1.24
N GLY A 112 -7.37 7.73 -0.21
CA GLY A 112 -7.40 6.31 0.13
C GLY A 112 -6.06 5.85 0.71
N THR A 113 -5.59 6.55 1.75
CA THR A 113 -4.21 6.41 2.25
C THR A 113 -3.88 5.04 2.84
N GLY A 114 -4.89 4.25 3.25
CA GLY A 114 -4.71 2.93 3.83
C GLY A 114 -3.81 2.96 5.07
N SER A 115 -2.67 2.26 5.03
CA SER A 115 -1.66 2.27 6.09
C SER A 115 -0.76 3.52 6.09
N GLY A 116 -1.00 4.47 5.18
CA GLY A 116 -0.27 5.73 5.11
C GLY A 116 0.98 5.70 4.25
N ILE A 117 1.25 4.63 3.49
CA ILE A 117 2.53 4.42 2.81
C ILE A 117 2.93 5.56 1.88
N ILE A 118 1.99 6.11 1.09
CA ILE A 118 2.27 7.21 0.15
C ILE A 118 2.46 8.51 0.92
N ALA A 119 1.48 8.90 1.74
CA ALA A 119 1.52 10.15 2.50
C ALA A 119 2.76 10.26 3.39
N ILE A 120 3.10 9.19 4.11
CA ILE A 120 4.21 9.15 5.06
C ILE A 120 5.55 9.21 4.31
N THR A 121 5.73 8.37 3.27
CA THR A 121 6.96 8.37 2.49
C THR A 121 7.22 9.73 1.84
N LEU A 122 6.19 10.37 1.26
CA LEU A 122 6.30 11.72 0.72
C LEU A 122 6.66 12.74 1.81
N SER A 123 6.07 12.65 3.00
CA SER A 123 6.37 13.57 4.11
C SER A 123 7.83 13.47 4.58
N GLU A 124 8.40 12.29 4.54
CA GLU A 124 9.78 12.03 4.92
C GLU A 124 10.77 12.49 3.86
N LYS A 125 10.51 12.17 2.58
CA LYS A 125 11.34 12.56 1.44
C LYS A 125 11.27 14.06 1.15
N CYS A 126 10.14 14.70 1.44
CA CYS A 126 9.86 16.10 1.15
C CYS A 126 9.45 16.87 2.41
N PRO A 127 10.39 17.18 3.33
CA PRO A 127 10.06 17.78 4.64
C PRO A 127 9.38 19.15 4.59
N LYS A 128 9.39 19.82 3.43
CA LYS A 128 8.73 21.12 3.21
C LYS A 128 7.31 20.99 2.64
N TRP A 129 6.90 19.78 2.29
CA TRP A 129 5.56 19.56 1.77
C TRP A 129 4.53 19.51 2.91
N GLU A 130 3.37 20.11 2.66
CA GLU A 130 2.19 19.99 3.51
C GLU A 130 1.34 18.82 3.03
N ILE A 131 1.37 17.71 3.77
CA ILE A 131 0.67 16.49 3.38
C ILE A 131 -0.68 16.40 4.07
N SER A 132 -1.71 16.12 3.29
CA SER A 132 -3.03 15.73 3.75
C SER A 132 -3.34 14.33 3.24
N ALA A 133 -4.11 13.53 4.00
CA ALA A 133 -4.49 12.18 3.63
C ALA A 133 -5.94 11.89 3.99
N THR A 134 -6.66 11.17 3.14
CA THR A 134 -8.05 10.76 3.42
C THR A 134 -8.18 9.25 3.34
N ASP A 135 -9.07 8.70 4.15
CA ASP A 135 -9.54 7.32 4.03
C ASP A 135 -10.95 7.21 4.59
N CYS A 136 -11.77 6.32 4.01
CA CYS A 136 -13.12 6.07 4.51
C CYS A 136 -13.13 5.20 5.78
N SER A 137 -12.08 4.40 6.01
CA SER A 137 -11.90 3.55 7.18
C SER A 137 -11.18 4.29 8.30
N ILE A 138 -11.86 4.44 9.43
CA ILE A 138 -11.23 5.02 10.65
C ILE A 138 -10.14 4.08 11.20
N GLU A 139 -10.30 2.77 11.02
CA GLU A 139 -9.32 1.75 11.42
C GLU A 139 -8.04 1.89 10.59
N ALA A 140 -8.15 2.08 9.26
CA ALA A 140 -7.01 2.35 8.39
C ALA A 140 -6.29 3.65 8.81
N LEU A 141 -7.03 4.72 9.06
CA LEU A 141 -6.46 5.99 9.54
C LEU A 141 -5.76 5.85 10.89
N ASN A 142 -6.25 5.01 11.79
CA ASN A 142 -5.56 4.74 13.06
C ASN A 142 -4.20 4.06 12.83
N ILE A 143 -4.12 3.11 11.88
CA ILE A 143 -2.86 2.50 11.46
C ILE A 143 -1.94 3.55 10.81
N ALA A 144 -2.44 4.36 9.88
CA ALA A 144 -1.67 5.41 9.23
C ALA A 144 -1.11 6.43 10.24
N LYS A 145 -1.92 6.88 11.20
CA LYS A 145 -1.48 7.76 12.29
C LYS A 145 -0.40 7.13 13.17
N HIS A 146 -0.49 5.81 13.41
CA HIS A 146 0.54 5.10 14.18
C HIS A 146 1.86 4.99 13.41
N ASN A 147 1.79 4.82 12.09
CA ASN A 147 2.96 4.78 11.22
C ASN A 147 3.61 6.16 11.03
N ALA A 148 2.84 7.24 11.16
CA ALA A 148 3.33 8.60 10.88
C ALA A 148 4.31 9.10 11.94
N ILE A 149 5.49 9.53 11.48
CA ILE A 149 6.53 10.17 12.32
C ILE A 149 6.44 11.70 12.21
N ARG A 150 5.86 12.20 11.11
CA ARG A 150 5.70 13.64 10.82
C ARG A 150 4.24 14.05 10.87
N ASP A 151 4.01 15.34 10.97
CA ASP A 151 2.66 15.89 10.95
C ASP A 151 2.03 15.70 9.56
N ILE A 152 0.89 15.03 9.53
CA ILE A 152 0.05 14.80 8.35
C ILE A 152 -1.39 15.07 8.76
N ASP A 153 -2.10 15.84 7.95
CA ASP A 153 -3.52 16.13 8.18
C ASP A 153 -4.38 14.92 7.73
N PHE A 154 -4.84 14.09 8.66
CA PHE A 154 -5.69 12.95 8.36
C PHE A 154 -7.18 13.26 8.48
N TYR A 155 -7.95 12.93 7.45
CA TYR A 155 -9.39 13.15 7.37
C TYR A 155 -10.13 11.82 7.12
N CYS A 156 -11.18 11.54 7.92
CA CYS A 156 -12.01 10.35 7.75
C CYS A 156 -13.24 10.65 6.91
N GLY A 157 -13.39 9.97 5.79
CA GLY A 157 -14.53 10.09 4.87
C GLY A 157 -14.19 9.66 3.45
N SER A 158 -15.21 9.63 2.59
CA SER A 158 -15.07 9.19 1.20
C SER A 158 -14.35 10.25 0.36
N TRP A 159 -13.20 9.89 -0.18
CA TRP A 159 -12.40 10.67 -1.13
C TRP A 159 -12.23 12.13 -0.73
N PHE A 160 -12.95 13.04 -1.38
CA PHE A 160 -12.86 14.49 -1.18
C PHE A 160 -13.86 15.06 -0.17
N GLU A 161 -14.82 14.26 0.30
CA GLU A 161 -15.93 14.75 1.15
C GLU A 161 -15.47 15.36 2.49
N PRO A 162 -14.49 14.78 3.21
CA PRO A 162 -14.10 15.31 4.51
C PRO A 162 -13.16 16.49 4.41
N LEU A 163 -12.73 16.89 3.20
CA LEU A 163 -11.70 17.91 3.03
C LEU A 163 -12.25 19.32 3.23
N PRO A 164 -11.46 20.20 3.87
CA PRO A 164 -11.76 21.63 3.87
C PRO A 164 -11.62 22.20 2.45
N ARG A 165 -12.11 23.43 2.24
CA ARG A 165 -11.90 24.16 0.98
C ARG A 165 -10.42 24.55 0.82
N LYS A 166 -9.61 23.59 0.38
CA LYS A 166 -8.15 23.69 0.18
C LYS A 166 -7.83 23.23 -1.24
N LYS A 167 -6.83 23.86 -1.85
CA LYS A 167 -6.29 23.45 -3.15
C LYS A 167 -4.94 22.78 -2.96
N PHE A 168 -4.65 21.81 -3.82
CA PHE A 168 -3.43 21.00 -3.78
C PHE A 168 -2.64 21.15 -5.07
N ASP A 169 -1.34 21.04 -4.96
CA ASP A 169 -0.41 21.01 -6.10
C ASP A 169 -0.26 19.57 -6.63
N LEU A 170 -0.45 18.57 -5.74
CA LEU A 170 -0.45 17.14 -6.07
C LEU A 170 -1.65 16.47 -5.41
N ILE A 171 -2.38 15.69 -6.20
CA ILE A 171 -3.29 14.65 -5.69
C ILE A 171 -2.74 13.32 -6.16
N VAL A 172 -2.45 12.43 -5.24
CA VAL A 172 -1.96 11.08 -5.51
C VAL A 172 -2.93 10.05 -4.92
N SER A 173 -3.10 8.92 -5.57
CA SER A 173 -3.93 7.82 -5.06
C SER A 173 -3.52 6.48 -5.65
N ASN A 174 -3.58 5.45 -4.81
CA ASN A 174 -3.72 4.07 -5.23
C ASN A 174 -5.17 3.63 -4.90
N PRO A 175 -6.15 3.93 -5.76
CA PRO A 175 -7.55 3.60 -5.51
C PRO A 175 -7.82 2.12 -5.76
N PRO A 176 -8.92 1.54 -5.28
CA PRO A 176 -9.36 0.23 -5.71
C PRO A 176 -9.60 0.25 -7.22
N TYR A 177 -9.16 -0.81 -7.90
CA TYR A 177 -9.25 -0.93 -9.37
C TYR A 177 -9.60 -2.33 -9.87
N ILE A 178 -9.94 -3.26 -8.97
CA ILE A 178 -10.34 -4.62 -9.34
C ILE A 178 -11.85 -4.65 -9.59
N SER A 179 -12.27 -5.35 -10.65
CA SER A 179 -13.71 -5.56 -10.90
C SER A 179 -14.29 -6.53 -9.87
N LYS A 180 -15.54 -6.33 -9.47
CA LYS A 180 -16.19 -7.16 -8.45
C LYS A 180 -16.33 -8.65 -8.82
N ASN A 181 -16.16 -9.00 -10.08
CA ASN A 181 -16.25 -10.38 -10.58
C ASN A 181 -14.87 -10.97 -10.93
N ASP A 182 -13.79 -10.32 -10.52
CA ASP A 182 -12.44 -10.81 -10.80
C ASP A 182 -12.16 -12.08 -9.99
N PRO A 183 -11.74 -13.19 -10.64
CA PRO A 183 -11.47 -14.46 -9.97
C PRO A 183 -10.33 -14.39 -8.94
N HIS A 184 -9.39 -13.44 -9.08
CA HIS A 184 -8.27 -13.27 -8.14
C HIS A 184 -8.68 -12.73 -6.76
N LEU A 185 -9.92 -12.24 -6.60
CA LEU A 185 -10.41 -11.76 -5.31
C LEU A 185 -10.42 -12.84 -4.22
N GLU A 186 -10.54 -14.12 -4.59
CA GLU A 186 -10.48 -15.22 -3.61
C GLU A 186 -9.10 -15.31 -2.94
N ASP A 187 -8.03 -15.02 -3.68
CA ASP A 187 -6.66 -15.00 -3.14
C ASP A 187 -6.43 -13.80 -2.21
N LEU A 188 -7.22 -12.75 -2.37
CA LEU A 188 -7.15 -11.50 -1.60
C LEU A 188 -8.17 -11.42 -0.45
N ARG A 189 -8.89 -12.50 -0.14
CA ARG A 189 -10.01 -12.55 0.82
C ARG A 189 -9.69 -12.08 2.26
N PHE A 190 -8.42 -11.96 2.61
CA PHE A 190 -7.99 -11.42 3.91
C PHE A 190 -7.83 -9.91 3.92
N GLU A 191 -7.78 -9.28 2.75
CA GLU A 191 -7.65 -7.83 2.61
C GLU A 191 -9.03 -7.15 2.53
N PRO A 192 -9.15 -5.88 2.93
CA PRO A 192 -10.44 -5.21 2.92
C PRO A 192 -10.95 -5.05 1.49
N ILE A 193 -12.17 -5.51 1.24
CA ILE A 193 -12.77 -5.53 -0.11
C ILE A 193 -12.91 -4.11 -0.69
N GLU A 194 -13.13 -3.13 0.17
CA GLU A 194 -13.26 -1.71 -0.18
C GLU A 194 -11.94 -1.11 -0.70
N ALA A 195 -10.80 -1.71 -0.35
CA ALA A 195 -9.50 -1.30 -0.86
C ALA A 195 -9.11 -2.01 -2.18
N LEU A 196 -9.93 -2.96 -2.63
CA LEU A 196 -9.66 -3.80 -3.81
C LEU A 196 -10.63 -3.52 -4.95
N VAL A 197 -11.94 -3.48 -4.65
CA VAL A 197 -13.00 -3.56 -5.65
C VAL A 197 -13.59 -2.19 -5.95
N SER A 198 -13.65 -1.85 -7.24
CA SER A 198 -14.22 -0.61 -7.76
C SER A 198 -15.25 -0.89 -8.85
N GLY A 199 -16.46 -1.23 -8.43
CA GLY A 199 -17.59 -1.46 -9.33
C GLY A 199 -17.46 -2.70 -10.22
N SER A 200 -18.17 -2.69 -11.34
CA SER A 200 -18.25 -3.84 -12.24
C SER A 200 -17.06 -3.95 -13.20
N ASP A 201 -16.35 -2.86 -13.46
CA ASP A 201 -15.23 -2.78 -14.41
C ASP A 201 -13.92 -2.30 -13.78
N GLY A 202 -13.91 -2.09 -12.46
CA GLY A 202 -12.74 -1.63 -11.74
C GLY A 202 -12.42 -0.14 -11.89
N LEU A 203 -13.30 0.67 -12.47
CA LEU A 203 -13.03 2.08 -12.79
C LEU A 203 -13.93 3.08 -12.06
N GLU A 204 -14.84 2.64 -11.20
CA GLU A 204 -15.84 3.53 -10.58
C GLU A 204 -15.18 4.61 -9.74
N ASP A 205 -14.25 4.25 -8.86
CA ASP A 205 -13.53 5.18 -8.01
C ASP A 205 -12.57 6.07 -8.80
N ILE A 206 -11.88 5.51 -9.78
CA ILE A 206 -10.99 6.28 -10.68
C ILE A 206 -11.79 7.37 -11.43
N ARG A 207 -12.99 7.03 -11.95
CA ARG A 207 -13.89 8.02 -12.58
C ARG A 207 -14.28 9.12 -11.61
N LEU A 208 -14.64 8.76 -10.39
CA LEU A 208 -15.00 9.72 -9.35
C LEU A 208 -13.83 10.64 -9.03
N ILE A 209 -12.64 10.09 -8.79
CA ILE A 209 -11.43 10.85 -8.48
C ILE A 209 -11.11 11.83 -9.63
N ILE A 210 -11.06 11.35 -10.88
CA ILE A 210 -10.78 12.19 -12.05
C ILE A 210 -11.81 13.32 -12.19
N SER A 211 -13.10 13.03 -12.01
CA SER A 211 -14.17 14.02 -12.16
C SER A 211 -14.16 15.11 -11.10
N ARG A 212 -13.73 14.77 -9.88
CA ARG A 212 -13.77 15.67 -8.71
C ARG A 212 -12.46 16.42 -8.50
N SER A 213 -11.32 15.85 -8.88
CA SER A 213 -9.99 16.43 -8.64
C SER A 213 -9.79 17.85 -9.19
N PRO A 214 -10.41 18.31 -10.33
CA PRO A 214 -10.28 19.70 -10.78
C PRO A 214 -10.77 20.74 -9.74
N GLN A 215 -11.71 20.36 -8.88
CA GLN A 215 -12.22 21.23 -7.83
C GLN A 215 -11.22 21.40 -6.67
N PHE A 216 -10.24 20.50 -6.54
CA PHE A 216 -9.27 20.45 -5.46
C PHE A 216 -7.82 20.68 -5.90
N LEU A 217 -7.52 20.65 -7.19
CA LEU A 217 -6.19 21.00 -7.73
C LEU A 217 -6.04 22.50 -7.95
N CYS A 218 -4.82 23.00 -7.74
CA CYS A 218 -4.38 24.28 -8.29
C CYS A 218 -4.34 24.18 -9.84
N ARG A 219 -4.34 25.32 -10.53
CA ARG A 219 -4.09 25.33 -11.99
C ARG A 219 -2.67 24.83 -12.26
N GLY A 220 -2.49 23.90 -13.16
CA GLY A 220 -1.22 23.20 -13.39
C GLY A 220 -0.86 22.17 -12.31
N GLY A 221 -1.74 21.94 -11.34
CA GLY A 221 -1.56 20.89 -10.32
C GLY A 221 -1.67 19.49 -10.93
N ILE A 222 -1.04 18.52 -10.30
CA ILE A 222 -0.86 17.16 -10.80
C ILE A 222 -1.86 16.21 -10.16
N LEU A 223 -2.50 15.38 -10.98
CA LEU A 223 -3.19 14.16 -10.57
C LEU A 223 -2.31 12.96 -10.94
N LEU A 224 -1.99 12.11 -9.96
CA LEU A 224 -1.18 10.92 -10.10
C LEU A 224 -1.93 9.71 -9.55
N LEU A 225 -2.22 8.72 -10.41
CA LEU A 225 -3.05 7.57 -10.07
C LEU A 225 -2.32 6.26 -10.38
N GLU A 226 -2.39 5.28 -9.46
CA GLU A 226 -2.16 3.88 -9.78
C GLU A 226 -3.41 3.29 -10.44
N HIS A 227 -3.22 2.28 -11.29
CA HIS A 227 -4.32 1.59 -11.98
C HIS A 227 -3.93 0.16 -12.40
N GLY A 228 -4.91 -0.64 -12.75
CA GLY A 228 -4.70 -1.96 -13.33
C GLY A 228 -4.04 -1.88 -14.71
N TYR A 229 -3.21 -2.87 -15.03
CA TYR A 229 -2.36 -2.89 -16.25
C TYR A 229 -3.14 -2.76 -17.57
N ASN A 230 -4.42 -3.05 -17.58
CA ASN A 230 -5.30 -3.00 -18.76
C ASN A 230 -6.26 -1.79 -18.78
N GLN A 231 -6.11 -0.82 -17.87
CA GLN A 231 -7.07 0.28 -17.69
C GLN A 231 -6.58 1.61 -18.29
N LYS A 232 -5.31 1.70 -18.70
CA LYS A 232 -4.67 2.94 -19.17
C LYS A 232 -5.49 3.71 -20.18
N ASP A 233 -5.93 3.07 -21.28
CA ASP A 233 -6.59 3.76 -22.39
C ASP A 233 -7.92 4.38 -21.96
N SER A 234 -8.71 3.66 -21.15
CA SER A 234 -9.95 4.19 -20.58
C SER A 234 -9.71 5.37 -19.64
N ILE A 235 -8.62 5.36 -18.87
CA ILE A 235 -8.25 6.45 -17.97
C ILE A 235 -7.79 7.69 -18.76
N VAL A 236 -7.02 7.50 -19.84
CA VAL A 236 -6.62 8.60 -20.75
C VAL A 236 -7.85 9.32 -21.28
N GLU A 237 -8.84 8.60 -21.81
CA GLU A 237 -10.09 9.19 -22.33
C GLU A 237 -10.84 10.01 -21.25
N LEU A 238 -10.81 9.57 -20.00
CA LEU A 238 -11.44 10.32 -18.90
C LEU A 238 -10.67 11.60 -18.56
N LEU A 239 -9.33 11.55 -18.59
CA LEU A 239 -8.46 12.67 -18.26
C LEU A 239 -8.46 13.77 -19.32
N GLU A 240 -8.58 13.44 -20.61
CA GLU A 240 -8.54 14.41 -21.73
C GLU A 240 -9.58 15.53 -21.62
N LYS A 241 -10.65 15.34 -20.85
CA LYS A 241 -11.71 16.33 -20.65
C LYS A 241 -11.24 17.57 -19.87
N SER A 242 -10.35 17.40 -18.91
CA SER A 242 -9.96 18.46 -17.97
C SER A 242 -8.45 18.60 -17.78
N PHE A 243 -7.69 17.60 -18.22
CA PHE A 243 -6.25 17.52 -18.01
C PHE A 243 -5.47 17.63 -19.32
N THR A 244 -4.19 17.88 -19.19
CA THR A 244 -3.19 17.94 -20.26
C THR A 244 -1.91 17.22 -19.79
N ASN A 245 -0.89 17.14 -20.65
CA ASN A 245 0.39 16.50 -20.33
C ASN A 245 0.24 15.11 -19.70
N ILE A 246 -0.72 14.31 -20.24
CA ILE A 246 -1.02 12.97 -19.75
C ILE A 246 0.14 12.05 -20.10
N ARG A 247 0.73 11.40 -19.07
CA ARG A 247 1.85 10.47 -19.20
C ARG A 247 1.56 9.20 -18.44
N ALA A 248 1.70 8.05 -19.10
CA ALA A 248 1.59 6.74 -18.48
C ALA A 248 2.98 6.17 -18.16
N PHE A 249 3.06 5.45 -17.07
CA PHE A 249 4.29 4.85 -16.54
C PHE A 249 4.09 3.35 -16.31
N LYS A 250 5.18 2.61 -16.51
CA LYS A 250 5.20 1.15 -16.33
C LYS A 250 5.93 0.76 -15.07
N ASP A 251 5.47 -0.32 -14.45
CA ASP A 251 6.18 -0.96 -13.34
C ASP A 251 7.42 -1.75 -13.82
N LEU A 252 8.15 -2.34 -12.88
CA LEU A 252 9.34 -3.15 -13.16
C LEU A 252 9.06 -4.40 -14.02
N ASN A 253 7.79 -4.83 -14.10
CA ASN A 253 7.35 -5.92 -14.97
C ASN A 253 6.96 -5.43 -16.38
N ASN A 254 7.21 -4.15 -16.68
CA ASN A 254 6.86 -3.50 -17.94
C ASN A 254 5.34 -3.47 -18.23
N LEU A 255 4.51 -3.50 -17.18
CA LEU A 255 3.06 -3.34 -17.25
C LEU A 255 2.68 -1.89 -16.95
N ASP A 256 1.69 -1.35 -17.66
CA ASP A 256 1.15 -0.02 -17.38
C ASP A 256 0.61 -0.01 -15.94
N ARG A 257 1.04 0.96 -15.11
CA ARG A 257 0.77 0.95 -13.67
C ARG A 257 0.35 2.29 -13.11
N ALA A 258 0.91 3.38 -13.61
CA ALA A 258 0.60 4.71 -13.11
C ALA A 258 0.34 5.69 -14.25
N ILE A 259 -0.46 6.70 -13.97
CA ILE A 259 -0.75 7.78 -14.91
C ILE A 259 -0.68 9.12 -14.18
N LEU A 260 0.01 10.07 -14.82
CA LEU A 260 0.14 11.45 -14.37
C LEU A 260 -0.55 12.36 -15.37
N ALA A 261 -1.28 13.37 -14.88
CA ALA A 261 -1.90 14.38 -15.71
C ALA A 261 -1.91 15.74 -15.00
N GLU A 262 -1.77 16.83 -15.75
CA GLU A 262 -1.78 18.21 -15.25
C GLU A 262 -3.12 18.88 -15.50
N LEU A 263 -3.69 19.54 -14.49
CA LEU A 263 -4.94 20.32 -14.64
C LEU A 263 -4.72 21.52 -15.55
N ARG A 264 -5.58 21.71 -16.57
CA ARG A 264 -5.56 22.82 -17.51
C ARG A 264 -5.72 24.20 -16.87
#